data_23daae9804342de3ece8449cc680fcb8
#
_entry.id   23daae9804342de3ece8449cc680fcb8
#
_cell.length_a   1.000
_cell.length_b   1.000
_cell.length_c   1.000
_cell.angle_alpha   90.00
_cell.angle_beta   90.00
_cell.angle_gamma   90.00
#
_symmetry.space_group_name_H-M   'P 1'
#
loop_
_entity.id
_entity.type
_entity.pdbx_description
1 polymer ?
#
loop_
_entity_poly.entity_id
_entity_poly.type
_entity_poly.pdbx_seq_one_letter_code
_entity_poly.pdbx_strand_id
1 'polypeptide(L)'
;MLCYKKFCYGNMFSNGYLIWDEKSFEAMVIDCGNPVNVILNYANELGLSVKYVVLTHAHYDHVLFMDEYRDAFCEAKLAIGAADAQLLSDYEGNVSYLFGDVRVFGEPDIKLCDGDILSLGESVVRVISSPGHTPGGICLYSEADKLMVTGDTLFDGGGIGRTDFKYGDMEVLRATLRRILSMNGDITILPG
;
A
#
# COMPACT_ATOMS: atom_id res chain seq x y z
N MET A 1 16.75 3.29 -10.88
CA MET A 1 15.43 3.77 -11.30
C MET A 1 14.39 2.74 -10.90
N LEU A 2 13.24 3.18 -10.44
CA LEU A 2 12.14 2.28 -10.09
C LEU A 2 11.33 1.90 -11.34
N CYS A 3 11.07 0.61 -11.48
CA CYS A 3 10.08 0.05 -12.39
C CYS A 3 8.87 -0.39 -11.60
N TYR A 4 7.71 -0.50 -12.26
CA TYR A 4 6.52 -1.02 -11.59
C TYR A 4 5.61 -1.82 -12.54
N LYS A 5 4.84 -2.71 -11.95
CA LYS A 5 3.75 -3.45 -12.60
C LYS A 5 2.51 -3.34 -11.73
N LYS A 6 1.41 -2.91 -12.36
CA LYS A 6 0.07 -2.89 -11.75
C LYS A 6 -0.62 -4.23 -11.95
N PHE A 7 -1.30 -4.67 -10.91
CA PHE A 7 -2.20 -5.84 -10.90
C PHE A 7 -3.59 -5.41 -10.42
N CYS A 8 -4.61 -5.93 -11.05
CA CYS A 8 -6.01 -5.72 -10.68
C CYS A 8 -6.78 -6.97 -11.09
N TYR A 9 -6.84 -7.94 -10.18
CA TYR A 9 -7.45 -9.24 -10.42
C TYR A 9 -8.49 -9.58 -9.35
N GLY A 10 -9.51 -10.30 -9.77
CA GLY A 10 -10.57 -10.74 -8.86
C GLY A 10 -11.70 -9.73 -8.73
N ASN A 11 -12.51 -9.92 -7.69
CA ASN A 11 -13.78 -9.20 -7.51
C ASN A 11 -13.67 -7.97 -6.60
N MET A 12 -12.49 -7.75 -5.99
CA MET A 12 -12.30 -6.69 -5.00
C MET A 12 -11.98 -5.33 -5.64
N PHE A 13 -11.53 -5.33 -6.89
CA PHE A 13 -11.21 -4.13 -7.70
C PHE A 13 -10.12 -3.21 -7.13
N SER A 14 -9.42 -3.61 -6.05
CA SER A 14 -8.26 -2.87 -5.57
C SER A 14 -7.02 -3.15 -6.43
N ASN A 15 -6.22 -2.13 -6.66
CA ASN A 15 -4.96 -2.26 -7.36
C ASN A 15 -3.87 -2.73 -6.38
N GLY A 16 -3.07 -3.71 -6.81
CA GLY A 16 -1.80 -4.04 -6.19
C GLY A 16 -0.66 -3.68 -7.12
N TYR A 17 0.52 -3.48 -6.56
CA TYR A 17 1.69 -3.17 -7.37
C TYR A 17 2.89 -4.01 -6.94
N LEU A 18 3.74 -4.33 -7.91
CA LEU A 18 5.10 -4.77 -7.70
C LEU A 18 6.01 -3.64 -8.18
N ILE A 19 6.86 -3.12 -7.30
CA ILE A 19 7.78 -2.02 -7.57
C ILE A 19 9.20 -2.54 -7.31
N TRP A 20 10.14 -2.30 -8.23
CA TRP A 20 11.50 -2.80 -8.10
C TRP A 20 12.55 -1.82 -8.64
N ASP A 21 13.74 -1.90 -8.09
CA ASP A 21 14.91 -1.21 -8.64
C ASP A 21 15.49 -2.01 -9.81
N GLU A 22 15.66 -1.35 -10.95
CA GLU A 22 16.10 -1.99 -12.21
C GLU A 22 17.52 -2.57 -12.18
N LYS A 23 18.37 -2.13 -11.23
CA LYS A 23 19.76 -2.57 -11.14
C LYS A 23 19.94 -3.68 -10.11
N SER A 24 19.36 -3.54 -8.93
CA SER A 24 19.52 -4.51 -7.85
C SER A 24 18.53 -5.66 -7.91
N PHE A 25 17.41 -5.50 -8.64
CA PHE A 25 16.27 -6.41 -8.65
C PHE A 25 15.64 -6.59 -7.26
N GLU A 26 15.96 -5.72 -6.30
CA GLU A 26 15.23 -5.65 -5.04
C GLU A 26 13.86 -5.03 -5.28
N ALA A 27 12.83 -5.60 -4.66
CA ALA A 27 11.44 -5.27 -4.91
C ALA A 27 10.62 -5.09 -3.64
N MET A 28 9.49 -4.40 -3.78
CA MET A 28 8.40 -4.38 -2.80
C MET A 28 7.07 -4.69 -3.49
N VAL A 29 6.22 -5.42 -2.79
CA VAL A 29 4.81 -5.60 -3.16
C VAL A 29 4.01 -4.56 -2.40
N ILE A 30 3.05 -3.94 -3.08
CA ILE A 30 2.10 -2.99 -2.48
C ILE A 30 0.71 -3.59 -2.53
N ASP A 31 0.11 -3.69 -1.35
CA ASP A 31 -1.22 -4.25 -1.09
C ASP A 31 -1.41 -5.72 -1.48
N CYS A 32 -2.24 -6.40 -0.73
CA CYS A 32 -2.49 -7.84 -0.81
C CYS A 32 -3.94 -8.16 -1.24
N GLY A 33 -4.57 -7.28 -2.02
CA GLY A 33 -5.94 -7.47 -2.53
C GLY A 33 -6.04 -8.44 -3.72
N ASN A 34 -4.91 -8.75 -4.36
CA ASN A 34 -4.85 -9.63 -5.52
C ASN A 34 -4.36 -11.03 -5.13
N PRO A 35 -4.77 -12.11 -5.84
CA PRO A 35 -4.28 -13.45 -5.61
C PRO A 35 -2.74 -13.51 -5.68
N VAL A 36 -2.10 -14.05 -4.66
CA VAL A 36 -0.63 -14.02 -4.49
C VAL A 36 0.13 -14.66 -5.64
N ASN A 37 -0.41 -15.74 -6.24
CA ASN A 37 0.25 -16.46 -7.32
C ASN A 37 0.50 -15.59 -8.57
N VAL A 38 -0.33 -14.59 -8.82
CA VAL A 38 -0.18 -13.70 -9.98
C VAL A 38 1.07 -12.84 -9.81
N ILE A 39 1.29 -12.27 -8.62
CA ILE A 39 2.44 -11.42 -8.32
C ILE A 39 3.70 -12.26 -8.12
N LEU A 40 3.59 -13.40 -7.43
CA LEU A 40 4.70 -14.32 -7.19
C LEU A 40 5.29 -14.84 -8.52
N ASN A 41 4.44 -15.27 -9.46
CA ASN A 41 4.91 -15.75 -10.77
C ASN A 41 5.66 -14.65 -11.51
N TYR A 42 5.11 -13.44 -11.54
CA TYR A 42 5.76 -12.31 -12.21
C TYR A 42 7.09 -11.92 -11.56
N ALA A 43 7.15 -11.91 -10.22
CA ALA A 43 8.40 -11.66 -9.49
C ALA A 43 9.47 -12.72 -9.80
N ASN A 44 9.08 -14.00 -9.84
CA ASN A 44 9.97 -15.11 -10.18
C ASN A 44 10.48 -15.05 -11.63
N GLU A 45 9.60 -14.73 -12.60
CA GLU A 45 9.98 -14.56 -14.01
C GLU A 45 11.06 -13.49 -14.20
N LEU A 46 11.02 -12.42 -13.40
CA LEU A 46 12.00 -11.35 -13.45
C LEU A 46 13.20 -11.56 -12.50
N GLY A 47 13.19 -12.60 -11.68
CA GLY A 47 14.23 -12.86 -10.69
C GLY A 47 14.31 -11.80 -9.57
N LEU A 48 13.16 -11.23 -9.19
CA LEU A 48 13.09 -10.17 -8.18
C LEU A 48 13.25 -10.72 -6.77
N SER A 49 14.01 -10.00 -5.94
CA SER A 49 14.12 -10.24 -4.50
C SER A 49 13.18 -9.31 -3.74
N VAL A 50 12.01 -9.83 -3.33
CA VAL A 50 11.01 -9.04 -2.59
C VAL A 50 11.51 -8.82 -1.16
N LYS A 51 11.75 -7.56 -0.79
CA LYS A 51 12.23 -7.14 0.54
C LYS A 51 11.09 -6.72 1.46
N TYR A 52 10.02 -6.19 0.88
CA TYR A 52 8.88 -5.66 1.64
C TYR A 52 7.56 -6.07 0.99
N VAL A 53 6.57 -6.34 1.83
CA VAL A 53 5.15 -6.31 1.50
C VAL A 53 4.59 -5.12 2.27
N VAL A 54 4.16 -4.07 1.56
CA VAL A 54 3.71 -2.81 2.19
C VAL A 54 2.23 -2.65 1.94
N LEU A 55 1.47 -2.50 3.02
CA LEU A 55 0.04 -2.19 2.97
C LEU A 55 -0.14 -0.68 3.02
N THR A 56 -0.85 -0.11 2.04
CA THR A 56 -1.16 1.32 2.03
C THR A 56 -2.09 1.70 3.17
N HIS A 57 -3.01 0.82 3.53
CA HIS A 57 -3.93 0.92 4.65
C HIS A 57 -4.56 -0.45 4.98
N ALA A 58 -5.39 -0.52 6.03
CA ALA A 58 -5.87 -1.79 6.57
C ALA A 58 -7.20 -2.30 6.00
N HIS A 59 -7.83 -1.65 5.00
CA HIS A 59 -9.12 -2.11 4.49
C HIS A 59 -9.02 -3.46 3.79
N TYR A 60 -10.08 -4.24 3.92
CA TYR A 60 -10.15 -5.66 3.56
C TYR A 60 -9.76 -5.96 2.12
N ASP A 61 -10.17 -5.15 1.17
CA ASP A 61 -9.84 -5.29 -0.25
C ASP A 61 -8.35 -5.08 -0.55
N HIS A 62 -7.61 -4.43 0.36
CA HIS A 62 -6.15 -4.24 0.28
C HIS A 62 -5.36 -5.30 1.06
N VAL A 63 -6.00 -6.02 1.99
CA VAL A 63 -5.30 -6.99 2.86
C VAL A 63 -5.80 -8.43 2.74
N LEU A 64 -6.78 -8.69 1.87
CA LEU A 64 -7.51 -9.97 1.74
C LEU A 64 -6.62 -11.21 1.74
N PHE A 65 -5.51 -11.19 1.01
CA PHE A 65 -4.57 -12.31 0.87
C PHE A 65 -3.28 -12.12 1.68
N MET A 66 -3.29 -11.27 2.72
CA MET A 66 -2.08 -10.91 3.49
C MET A 66 -1.33 -12.14 4.03
N ASP A 67 -2.06 -13.14 4.53
CA ASP A 67 -1.46 -14.35 5.09
C ASP A 67 -0.75 -15.17 3.99
N GLU A 68 -1.36 -15.30 2.82
CA GLU A 68 -0.77 -15.97 1.66
C GLU A 68 0.47 -15.23 1.12
N TYR A 69 0.47 -13.89 1.18
CA TYR A 69 1.64 -13.09 0.82
C TYR A 69 2.77 -13.26 1.84
N ARG A 70 2.46 -13.34 3.13
CA ARG A 70 3.43 -13.59 4.18
C ARG A 70 4.11 -14.96 4.01
N ASP A 71 3.34 -15.98 3.64
CA ASP A 71 3.86 -17.32 3.38
C ASP A 71 4.72 -17.37 2.10
N ALA A 72 4.24 -16.75 1.03
CA ALA A 72 4.92 -16.78 -0.27
C ALA A 72 6.21 -15.93 -0.30
N PHE A 73 6.24 -14.82 0.44
CA PHE A 73 7.38 -13.91 0.55
C PHE A 73 7.96 -13.92 1.98
N CYS A 74 8.24 -15.10 2.52
CA CYS A 74 8.62 -15.30 3.93
C CYS A 74 9.89 -14.54 4.38
N GLU A 75 10.76 -14.14 3.45
CA GLU A 75 11.94 -13.32 3.72
C GLU A 75 11.62 -11.79 3.70
N ALA A 76 10.47 -11.40 3.15
CA ALA A 76 10.05 -10.01 3.10
C ALA A 76 9.48 -9.56 4.44
N LYS A 77 9.61 -8.26 4.73
CA LYS A 77 9.00 -7.63 5.90
C LYS A 77 7.62 -7.08 5.54
N LEU A 78 6.60 -7.50 6.27
CA LEU A 78 5.26 -6.94 6.18
C LEU A 78 5.21 -5.60 6.93
N ALA A 79 4.81 -4.54 6.23
CA ALA A 79 4.80 -3.18 6.75
C ALA A 79 3.46 -2.47 6.50
N ILE A 80 3.04 -1.64 7.45
CA ILE A 80 1.82 -0.80 7.34
C ILE A 80 2.02 0.49 8.14
N GLY A 81 1.26 1.53 7.85
CA GLY A 81 1.24 2.75 8.67
C GLY A 81 0.89 2.45 10.14
N ALA A 82 1.62 3.04 11.07
CA ALA A 82 1.57 2.69 12.49
C ALA A 82 0.17 2.75 13.10
N ALA A 83 -0.66 3.72 12.71
CA ALA A 83 -2.01 3.87 13.24
C ALA A 83 -3.01 2.86 12.65
N ASP A 84 -2.72 2.26 11.49
CA ASP A 84 -3.56 1.21 10.89
C ASP A 84 -3.19 -0.20 11.37
N ALA A 85 -2.04 -0.39 12.01
CA ALA A 85 -1.61 -1.71 12.45
C ALA A 85 -2.65 -2.41 13.36
N GLN A 86 -3.31 -1.66 14.24
CA GLN A 86 -4.35 -2.20 15.10
C GLN A 86 -5.65 -2.53 14.35
N LEU A 87 -5.91 -1.89 13.20
CA LEU A 87 -7.11 -2.13 12.41
C LEU A 87 -7.07 -3.51 11.73
N LEU A 88 -5.90 -4.08 11.51
CA LEU A 88 -5.75 -5.43 10.98
C LEU A 88 -6.47 -6.47 11.88
N SER A 89 -6.47 -6.27 13.20
CA SER A 89 -7.13 -7.13 14.17
C SER A 89 -8.54 -6.66 14.57
N ASP A 90 -9.04 -5.57 13.99
CA ASP A 90 -10.40 -5.04 14.19
C ASP A 90 -11.22 -5.24 12.90
N TYR A 91 -12.14 -6.22 12.89
CA TYR A 91 -12.97 -6.51 11.71
C TYR A 91 -13.90 -5.35 11.29
N GLU A 92 -14.25 -4.45 12.22
CA GLU A 92 -14.95 -3.22 11.89
C GLU A 92 -14.00 -2.17 11.29
N GLY A 93 -12.78 -2.13 11.82
CA GLY A 93 -11.73 -1.22 11.34
C GLY A 93 -11.19 -1.59 9.96
N ASN A 94 -11.03 -2.88 9.68
CA ASN A 94 -10.62 -3.37 8.37
C ASN A 94 -11.79 -3.56 7.38
N VAL A 95 -13.01 -3.30 7.82
CA VAL A 95 -14.27 -3.36 7.06
C VAL A 95 -14.61 -4.74 6.46
N SER A 96 -13.98 -5.83 6.89
CA SER A 96 -14.23 -7.18 6.35
C SER A 96 -15.69 -7.61 6.49
N TYR A 97 -16.39 -7.15 7.54
CA TYR A 97 -17.81 -7.43 7.74
C TYR A 97 -18.72 -6.99 6.59
N LEU A 98 -18.33 -5.96 5.83
CA LEU A 98 -19.09 -5.48 4.66
C LEU A 98 -19.04 -6.47 3.50
N PHE A 99 -18.05 -7.35 3.48
CA PHE A 99 -17.88 -8.39 2.48
C PHE A 99 -18.43 -9.75 2.94
N GLY A 100 -19.09 -9.79 4.11
CA GLY A 100 -19.63 -11.02 4.69
C GLY A 100 -18.58 -11.92 5.33
N ASP A 101 -17.37 -11.40 5.55
CA ASP A 101 -16.26 -12.10 6.18
C ASP A 101 -15.81 -11.33 7.43
N VAL A 102 -16.00 -11.92 8.62
CA VAL A 102 -15.53 -11.35 9.88
C VAL A 102 -14.10 -11.82 10.10
N ARG A 103 -13.15 -11.18 9.39
CA ARG A 103 -11.75 -11.60 9.40
C ARG A 103 -10.85 -10.61 10.13
N VAL A 104 -9.88 -11.18 10.82
CA VAL A 104 -8.78 -10.45 11.44
C VAL A 104 -7.46 -10.99 10.91
N PHE A 105 -6.45 -10.14 10.90
CA PHE A 105 -5.13 -10.44 10.37
C PHE A 105 -4.07 -10.31 11.46
N GLY A 106 -2.91 -10.94 11.24
CA GLY A 106 -1.78 -10.90 12.17
C GLY A 106 -1.07 -9.53 12.20
N GLU A 107 -0.20 -9.38 13.20
CA GLU A 107 0.61 -8.15 13.37
C GLU A 107 1.61 -7.96 12.23
N PRO A 108 1.86 -6.72 11.79
CA PRO A 108 2.92 -6.40 10.83
C PRO A 108 4.31 -6.51 11.49
N ASP A 109 5.35 -6.71 10.68
CA ASP A 109 6.74 -6.70 11.15
C ASP A 109 7.24 -5.26 11.39
N ILE A 110 6.74 -4.30 10.58
CA ILE A 110 7.16 -2.90 10.63
C ILE A 110 5.93 -1.99 10.70
N LYS A 111 5.93 -1.07 11.67
CA LYS A 111 4.94 0.02 11.78
C LYS A 111 5.58 1.30 11.28
N LEU A 112 5.14 1.75 10.10
CA LEU A 112 5.72 2.88 9.38
C LEU A 112 5.18 4.22 9.87
N CYS A 113 6.06 5.21 9.94
CA CYS A 113 5.77 6.58 10.30
C CYS A 113 6.08 7.56 9.15
N ASP A 114 5.56 8.78 9.25
CA ASP A 114 5.85 9.85 8.27
C ASP A 114 7.36 10.11 8.17
N GLY A 115 7.88 10.10 6.96
CA GLY A 115 9.30 10.34 6.67
C GLY A 115 10.19 9.10 6.71
N ASP A 116 9.69 7.94 7.13
CA ASP A 116 10.44 6.68 7.07
C ASP A 116 10.87 6.37 5.63
N ILE A 117 11.98 5.64 5.52
CA ILE A 117 12.61 5.30 4.24
C ILE A 117 12.62 3.79 4.05
N LEU A 118 12.09 3.36 2.90
CA LEU A 118 12.24 2.00 2.39
C LEU A 118 13.24 2.04 1.22
N SER A 119 14.27 1.22 1.27
CA SER A 119 15.29 1.17 0.22
C SER A 119 15.18 -0.10 -0.61
N LEU A 120 15.34 0.05 -1.92
CA LEU A 120 15.48 -1.03 -2.89
C LEU A 120 16.78 -0.78 -3.67
N GLY A 121 17.86 -1.46 -3.31
CA GLY A 121 19.20 -1.15 -3.81
C GLY A 121 19.57 0.30 -3.56
N GLU A 122 19.80 1.07 -4.63
CA GLU A 122 20.08 2.52 -4.55
C GLU A 122 18.81 3.39 -4.60
N SER A 123 17.66 2.80 -4.96
CA SER A 123 16.40 3.52 -5.03
C SER A 123 15.79 3.73 -3.65
N VAL A 124 15.23 4.91 -3.42
CA VAL A 124 14.69 5.35 -2.13
C VAL A 124 13.21 5.68 -2.27
N VAL A 125 12.40 5.09 -1.40
CA VAL A 125 10.96 5.35 -1.28
C VAL A 125 10.68 5.90 0.10
N ARG A 126 10.14 7.12 0.16
CA ARG A 126 9.75 7.79 1.41
C ARG A 126 8.29 7.51 1.73
N VAL A 127 8.02 7.21 2.99
CA VAL A 127 6.67 7.11 3.54
C VAL A 127 6.13 8.53 3.80
N ILE A 128 4.92 8.79 3.32
CA ILE A 128 4.16 10.01 3.60
C ILE A 128 2.88 9.58 4.30
N SER A 129 2.69 9.95 5.57
CA SER A 129 1.42 9.71 6.25
C SER A 129 0.29 10.41 5.52
N SER A 130 -0.76 9.67 5.23
CA SER A 130 -1.93 10.15 4.48
C SER A 130 -3.26 9.80 5.18
N PRO A 131 -3.44 10.26 6.44
CA PRO A 131 -4.64 9.95 7.19
C PRO A 131 -5.89 10.59 6.60
N GLY A 132 -7.05 10.00 6.90
CA GLY A 132 -8.36 10.52 6.57
C GLY A 132 -9.30 9.49 5.93
N HIS A 133 -8.85 8.69 4.98
CA HIS A 133 -9.56 7.49 4.54
C HIS A 133 -9.52 6.43 5.65
N THR A 134 -8.31 6.17 6.16
CA THR A 134 -8.06 5.49 7.44
C THR A 134 -7.13 6.37 8.30
N PRO A 135 -7.00 6.11 9.60
CA PRO A 135 -6.12 6.90 10.47
C PRO A 135 -4.63 6.70 10.18
N GLY A 136 -4.24 5.53 9.68
CA GLY A 136 -2.85 5.16 9.40
C GLY A 136 -2.54 4.98 7.92
N GLY A 137 -3.39 5.47 7.02
CA GLY A 137 -3.12 5.47 5.60
C GLY A 137 -1.77 6.09 5.26
N ILE A 138 -1.05 5.50 4.30
CA ILE A 138 0.25 6.00 3.84
C ILE A 138 0.29 6.09 2.31
N CYS A 139 1.02 7.09 1.82
CA CYS A 139 1.52 7.13 0.45
C CYS A 139 3.02 6.77 0.44
N LEU A 140 3.49 6.23 -0.67
CA LEU A 140 4.89 5.86 -0.87
C LEU A 140 5.44 6.67 -2.02
N TYR A 141 6.45 7.51 -1.76
CA TYR A 141 6.95 8.48 -2.73
C TYR A 141 8.43 8.28 -3.06
N SER A 142 8.73 8.10 -4.35
CA SER A 142 10.09 8.23 -4.89
C SER A 142 10.24 9.60 -5.55
N GLU A 143 11.07 10.46 -4.96
CA GLU A 143 11.33 11.79 -5.51
C GLU A 143 12.15 11.72 -6.79
N ALA A 144 13.10 10.79 -6.88
CA ALA A 144 13.96 10.60 -8.03
C ALA A 144 13.18 10.13 -9.26
N ASP A 145 12.20 9.25 -9.06
CA ASP A 145 11.40 8.65 -10.14
C ASP A 145 10.09 9.40 -10.39
N LYS A 146 9.77 10.41 -9.55
CA LYS A 146 8.50 11.14 -9.58
C LYS A 146 7.29 10.20 -9.55
N LEU A 147 7.36 9.18 -8.70
CA LEU A 147 6.37 8.12 -8.56
C LEU A 147 5.79 8.13 -7.16
N MET A 148 4.46 8.11 -7.05
CA MET A 148 3.76 8.04 -5.77
C MET A 148 2.67 6.99 -5.79
N VAL A 149 2.76 5.99 -4.89
CA VAL A 149 1.61 5.14 -4.56
C VAL A 149 0.73 5.91 -3.59
N THR A 150 -0.54 6.01 -3.89
CA THR A 150 -1.49 6.83 -3.10
C THR A 150 -2.52 6.00 -2.34
N GLY A 151 -2.59 4.68 -2.58
CA GLY A 151 -3.67 3.85 -2.03
C GLY A 151 -5.02 4.53 -2.29
N ASP A 152 -5.88 4.52 -1.29
CA ASP A 152 -7.20 5.15 -1.35
C ASP A 152 -7.22 6.63 -0.90
N THR A 153 -6.07 7.30 -0.89
CA THR A 153 -6.01 8.73 -0.59
C THR A 153 -6.42 9.58 -1.79
N LEU A 154 -5.87 9.28 -2.97
CA LEU A 154 -6.08 10.04 -4.20
C LEU A 154 -6.11 9.09 -5.40
N PHE A 155 -7.15 9.18 -6.23
CA PHE A 155 -7.34 8.38 -7.44
C PHE A 155 -7.07 9.19 -8.71
N ASP A 156 -6.88 8.46 -9.82
CA ASP A 156 -6.80 9.07 -11.14
C ASP A 156 -8.03 9.95 -11.43
N GLY A 157 -7.80 11.08 -12.08
CA GLY A 157 -8.88 12.03 -12.40
C GLY A 157 -9.37 12.86 -11.21
N GLY A 158 -8.67 12.81 -10.06
CA GLY A 158 -8.98 13.65 -8.90
C GLY A 158 -10.04 13.08 -7.96
N GLY A 159 -10.39 11.79 -8.11
CA GLY A 159 -11.19 11.06 -7.12
C GLY A 159 -10.42 10.94 -5.80
N ILE A 160 -11.15 10.82 -4.70
CA ILE A 160 -10.58 10.66 -3.34
C ILE A 160 -11.25 9.50 -2.62
N GLY A 161 -10.55 8.91 -1.67
CA GLY A 161 -11.09 7.85 -0.83
C GLY A 161 -12.30 8.31 -0.02
N ARG A 162 -13.21 7.38 0.25
CA ARG A 162 -14.35 7.64 1.13
C ARG A 162 -13.91 7.76 2.58
N THR A 163 -14.72 8.44 3.38
CA THR A 163 -14.41 8.68 4.80
C THR A 163 -15.61 8.39 5.72
N ASP A 164 -16.59 7.67 5.21
CA ASP A 164 -17.83 7.32 5.93
C ASP A 164 -17.76 5.97 6.66
N PHE A 165 -16.62 5.28 6.59
CA PHE A 165 -16.34 4.12 7.42
C PHE A 165 -15.89 4.53 8.83
N LYS A 166 -15.91 3.54 9.74
CA LYS A 166 -15.46 3.69 11.11
C LYS A 166 -14.07 4.28 11.18
N TYR A 167 -13.60 5.21 11.59
CA TYR A 167 -12.27 5.85 11.61
C TYR A 167 -11.94 6.75 10.42
N GLY A 168 -12.83 6.87 9.41
CA GLY A 168 -12.66 7.86 8.35
C GLY A 168 -12.95 9.29 8.82
N ASP A 169 -12.22 10.27 8.29
CA ASP A 169 -12.39 11.70 8.61
C ASP A 169 -12.12 12.57 7.38
N MET A 170 -13.17 13.24 6.88
CA MET A 170 -13.09 14.07 5.68
C MET A 170 -12.23 15.32 5.88
N GLU A 171 -12.25 15.94 7.05
CA GLU A 171 -11.44 17.15 7.30
C GLU A 171 -9.95 16.79 7.37
N VAL A 172 -9.61 15.66 7.98
CA VAL A 172 -8.25 15.12 7.99
C VAL A 172 -7.82 14.77 6.57
N LEU A 173 -8.67 14.09 5.76
CA LEU A 173 -8.35 13.77 4.37
C LEU A 173 -8.11 15.03 3.53
N ARG A 174 -8.90 16.07 3.72
CA ARG A 174 -8.70 17.35 3.03
C ARG A 174 -7.35 17.99 3.38
N ALA A 175 -6.91 17.90 4.64
CA ALA A 175 -5.60 18.40 5.05
C ALA A 175 -4.46 17.58 4.40
N THR A 176 -4.60 16.26 4.37
CA THR A 176 -3.70 15.34 3.68
C THR A 176 -3.59 15.68 2.19
N LEU A 177 -4.72 15.84 1.50
CA LEU A 177 -4.74 16.18 0.07
C LEU A 177 -4.07 17.53 -0.23
N ARG A 178 -4.28 18.55 0.61
CA ARG A 178 -3.56 19.84 0.46
C ARG A 178 -2.06 19.66 0.54
N ARG A 179 -1.57 18.82 1.48
CA ARG A 179 -0.15 18.51 1.63
C ARG A 179 0.39 17.81 0.37
N ILE A 180 -0.29 16.76 -0.11
CA ILE A 180 0.14 16.00 -1.29
C ILE A 180 0.13 16.88 -2.55
N LEU A 181 -0.95 17.62 -2.78
CA LEU A 181 -1.10 18.47 -3.95
C LEU A 181 -0.17 19.70 -3.93
N SER A 182 0.40 20.06 -2.77
CA SER A 182 1.43 21.09 -2.68
C SER A 182 2.84 20.62 -3.06
N MET A 183 3.03 19.32 -3.27
CA MET A 183 4.32 18.77 -3.71
C MET A 183 4.59 19.19 -5.16
N ASN A 184 5.84 19.59 -5.42
CA ASN A 184 6.23 20.12 -6.73
C ASN A 184 6.52 19.00 -7.74
N GLY A 185 6.17 19.25 -8.99
CA GLY A 185 6.51 18.44 -10.17
C GLY A 185 5.36 17.58 -10.68
N ASP A 186 5.56 17.05 -11.86
CA ASP A 186 4.65 16.08 -12.49
C ASP A 186 4.90 14.71 -11.85
N ILE A 187 4.06 14.33 -10.90
CA ILE A 187 4.15 13.06 -10.17
C ILE A 187 3.17 12.07 -10.79
N THR A 188 3.70 10.91 -11.18
CA THR A 188 2.86 9.77 -11.57
C THR A 188 2.25 9.15 -10.33
N ILE A 189 0.92 9.10 -10.24
CA ILE A 189 0.22 8.46 -9.13
C ILE A 189 -0.17 7.02 -9.45
N LEU A 190 -0.05 6.16 -8.45
CA LEU A 190 -0.46 4.76 -8.47
C LEU A 190 -1.53 4.55 -7.40
N PRO A 191 -2.83 4.68 -7.74
CA PRO A 191 -3.93 4.57 -6.77
C PRO A 191 -4.24 3.13 -6.39
N GLY A 192 -4.98 2.99 -5.27
CA GLY A 192 -5.51 1.73 -4.75
C GLY A 192 -6.71 1.14 -5.50
#